data_d77bb729d2a7b3a11e771bca410ff9ca
#
_entry.id   d77bb729d2a7b3a11e771bca410ff9ca
#
_cell.length_a   1.000
_cell.length_b   1.000
_cell.length_c   1.000
_cell.angle_alpha   90.00
_cell.angle_beta   90.00
_cell.angle_gamma   90.00
#
_symmetry.space_group_name_H-M   'P 1'
#
loop_
_entity.id
_entity.type
_entity.pdbx_description
1 polymer ?
#
loop_
_entity_poly.entity_id
_entity_poly.type
_entity_poly.pdbx_seq_one_letter_code
_entity_poly.pdbx_strand_id
1 'polypeptide(L)'
;MQDKWYRHIKDHDEQKRFRSYIYNSRGVLDRLMDISKDMDKATENKEVNPETYDCPTWAAKQAHFNGYRQCLREFQKLLTLDQKDKE
;
A
#
# COMPACT_ATOMS: atom_id res chain seq x y z
N MET A 1 2.84 -13.20 2.77
CA MET A 1 1.63 -12.45 3.24
C MET A 1 1.85 -11.98 4.67
N GLN A 2 1.58 -10.72 4.94
CA GLN A 2 1.68 -10.22 6.30
C GLN A 2 0.55 -10.77 7.17
N ASP A 3 0.85 -11.03 8.43
CA ASP A 3 -0.12 -11.59 9.38
C ASP A 3 -1.31 -10.67 9.67
N LYS A 4 -1.17 -9.38 9.36
CA LYS A 4 -2.25 -8.40 9.52
C LYS A 4 -3.52 -8.82 8.78
N TRP A 5 -3.38 -9.61 7.72
CA TRP A 5 -4.51 -10.07 6.92
C TRP A 5 -5.40 -11.05 7.67
N TYR A 6 -4.83 -11.88 8.55
CA TYR A 6 -5.55 -13.01 9.15
C TYR A 6 -5.42 -13.09 10.67
N ARG A 7 -4.62 -12.22 11.32
CA ARG A 7 -4.39 -12.32 12.77
C ARG A 7 -5.64 -12.10 13.62
N HIS A 8 -6.68 -11.46 13.05
CA HIS A 8 -7.94 -11.24 13.75
C HIS A 8 -8.80 -12.51 13.80
N ILE A 9 -8.45 -13.53 13.02
CA ILE A 9 -9.16 -14.81 12.98
C ILE A 9 -8.48 -15.74 13.97
N LYS A 10 -9.22 -16.25 14.93
CA LYS A 10 -8.66 -17.09 16.01
C LYS A 10 -8.51 -18.55 15.62
N ASP A 11 -9.40 -19.08 14.75
CA ASP A 11 -9.35 -20.46 14.31
C ASP A 11 -8.28 -20.63 13.22
N HIS A 12 -7.38 -21.58 13.45
CA HIS A 12 -6.27 -21.84 12.53
C HIS A 12 -6.74 -22.29 11.13
N ASP A 13 -7.75 -23.14 11.07
CA ASP A 13 -8.30 -23.60 9.80
C ASP A 13 -8.98 -22.49 9.02
N GLU A 14 -9.67 -21.59 9.71
CA GLU A 14 -10.28 -20.42 9.11
C GLU A 14 -9.23 -19.45 8.59
N GLN A 15 -8.12 -19.26 9.31
CA GLN A 15 -7.00 -18.46 8.85
C GLN A 15 -6.45 -19.00 7.53
N LYS A 16 -6.28 -20.31 7.45
CA LYS A 16 -5.75 -20.98 6.27
C LYS A 16 -6.67 -20.79 5.06
N ARG A 17 -7.97 -20.94 5.26
CA ARG A 17 -8.97 -20.72 4.21
C ARG A 17 -8.98 -19.27 3.73
N PHE A 18 -8.90 -18.33 4.67
CA PHE A 18 -8.88 -16.91 4.33
C PHE A 18 -7.62 -16.52 3.55
N ARG A 19 -6.47 -17.06 3.96
CA ARG A 19 -5.22 -16.83 3.23
C ARG A 19 -5.30 -17.35 1.80
N SER A 20 -5.87 -18.52 1.60
CA SER A 20 -6.10 -19.08 0.26
C SER A 20 -7.03 -18.21 -0.57
N TYR A 21 -8.08 -17.69 0.06
CA TYR A 21 -9.01 -16.76 -0.59
C TYR A 21 -8.29 -15.51 -1.08
N ILE A 22 -7.47 -14.90 -0.22
CA ILE A 22 -6.70 -13.71 -0.59
C ILE A 22 -5.76 -14.02 -1.76
N TYR A 23 -5.05 -15.13 -1.68
CA TYR A 23 -4.14 -15.54 -2.75
C TYR A 23 -4.86 -15.75 -4.07
N ASN A 24 -6.03 -16.36 -4.03
CA ASN A 24 -6.84 -16.57 -5.24
C ASN A 24 -7.40 -15.24 -5.80
N SER A 25 -7.43 -14.20 -4.99
CA SER A 25 -7.85 -12.85 -5.39
C SER A 25 -6.67 -11.95 -5.76
N ARG A 26 -5.49 -12.52 -5.98
CA ARG A 26 -4.27 -11.75 -6.22
C ARG A 26 -4.34 -10.81 -7.41
N GLY A 27 -5.17 -11.11 -8.40
CA GLY A 27 -5.37 -10.21 -9.54
C GLY A 27 -5.93 -8.85 -9.12
N VAL A 28 -6.84 -8.83 -8.15
CA VAL A 28 -7.37 -7.60 -7.56
C VAL A 28 -6.28 -6.86 -6.81
N LEU A 29 -5.45 -7.60 -6.05
CA LEU A 29 -4.34 -7.01 -5.30
C LEU A 29 -3.30 -6.41 -6.25
N ASP A 30 -3.02 -7.07 -7.37
CA ASP A 30 -2.10 -6.55 -8.38
C ASP A 30 -2.62 -5.24 -8.98
N ARG A 31 -3.92 -5.16 -9.23
CA ARG A 31 -4.52 -3.92 -9.73
C ARG A 31 -4.44 -2.80 -8.69
N LEU A 32 -4.70 -3.11 -7.43
CA LEU A 32 -4.54 -2.14 -6.34
C LEU A 32 -3.10 -1.66 -6.23
N MET A 33 -2.13 -2.55 -6.42
CA MET A 33 -0.71 -2.19 -6.45
C MET A 33 -0.44 -1.15 -7.55
N ASP A 34 -0.95 -1.38 -8.76
CA ASP A 34 -0.78 -0.46 -9.88
C ASP A 34 -1.41 0.90 -9.59
N ILE A 35 -2.60 0.90 -9.02
CA ILE A 35 -3.28 2.14 -8.64
C ILE A 35 -2.45 2.90 -7.59
N SER A 36 -1.92 2.19 -6.59
CA SER A 36 -1.11 2.82 -5.55
C SER A 36 0.17 3.44 -6.11
N LYS A 37 0.78 2.81 -7.11
CA LYS A 37 1.95 3.36 -7.79
C LYS A 37 1.60 4.62 -8.60
N ASP A 38 0.43 4.64 -9.22
CA ASP A 38 -0.05 5.83 -9.91
C ASP A 38 -0.29 6.99 -8.94
N MET A 39 -0.82 6.69 -7.75
CA MET A 39 -1.01 7.68 -6.70
C MET A 39 0.31 8.25 -6.21
N ASP A 40 1.31 7.39 -6.04
CA ASP A 40 2.65 7.81 -5.63
C ASP A 40 3.28 8.73 -6.68
N LYS A 41 3.14 8.37 -7.95
CA LYS A 41 3.66 9.18 -9.06
C LYS A 41 2.97 10.54 -9.14
N ALA A 42 1.66 10.58 -8.94
CA ALA A 42 0.90 11.82 -8.92
C ALA A 42 1.36 12.74 -7.79
N THR A 43 1.67 12.18 -6.62
CA THR A 43 2.19 12.92 -5.47
C THR A 43 3.58 13.48 -5.77
N GLU A 44 4.45 12.68 -6.39
CA GLU A 44 5.77 13.12 -6.83
C GLU A 44 5.67 14.31 -7.78
N ASN A 45 4.76 14.28 -8.74
CA ASN A 45 4.55 15.38 -9.68
C ASN A 45 4.11 16.67 -8.95
N LYS A 46 3.31 16.55 -7.91
CA LYS A 46 2.91 17.71 -7.08
C LYS A 46 4.08 18.29 -6.32
N GLU A 47 4.98 17.45 -5.83
CA GLU A 47 6.16 17.90 -5.07
C GLU A 47 7.12 18.70 -5.94
N VAL A 48 7.27 18.32 -7.22
CA VAL A 48 8.21 19.01 -8.13
C VAL A 48 7.60 20.24 -8.79
N ASN A 49 6.33 20.57 -8.49
CA ASN A 49 5.68 21.76 -9.02
C ASN A 49 6.31 23.02 -8.41
N PRO A 50 6.82 23.97 -9.25
CA PRO A 50 7.45 25.20 -8.72
C PRO A 50 6.57 26.00 -7.77
N GLU A 51 5.26 25.99 -7.97
CA GLU A 51 4.32 26.71 -7.10
C GLU A 51 4.34 26.17 -5.68
N THR A 52 4.65 24.89 -5.49
CA THR A 52 4.75 24.28 -4.17
C THR A 52 5.92 24.84 -3.39
N TYR A 53 7.05 25.13 -4.05
CA TYR A 53 8.25 25.64 -3.40
C TYR A 53 8.15 27.11 -3.02
N ASP A 54 7.32 27.87 -3.70
CA ASP A 54 7.11 29.30 -3.41
C ASP A 54 6.14 29.54 -2.25
N CYS A 55 5.58 28.46 -1.70
CA CYS A 55 4.60 28.54 -0.62
C CYS A 55 5.30 28.72 0.73
N PRO A 56 4.84 29.67 1.59
CA PRO A 56 5.41 29.85 2.94
C PRO A 56 5.27 28.61 3.82
N THR A 57 4.33 27.71 3.49
CA THR A 57 4.09 26.46 4.23
C THR A 57 4.77 25.27 3.56
N TRP A 58 5.84 25.52 2.81
CA TRP A 58 6.52 24.44 2.05
C TRP A 58 6.94 23.27 2.93
N ALA A 59 7.50 23.54 4.10
CA ALA A 59 7.96 22.49 5.01
C ALA A 59 6.81 21.61 5.49
N ALA A 60 5.64 22.21 5.78
CA ALA A 60 4.45 21.46 6.17
C ALA A 60 3.92 20.60 5.02
N LYS A 61 3.93 21.14 3.80
CA LYS A 61 3.53 20.37 2.60
C LYS A 61 4.47 19.21 2.35
N GLN A 62 5.77 19.43 2.51
CA GLN A 62 6.77 18.38 2.34
C GLN A 62 6.55 17.24 3.34
N ALA A 63 6.28 17.58 4.61
CA ALA A 63 5.97 16.58 5.64
C ALA A 63 4.71 15.79 5.29
N HIS A 64 3.68 16.47 4.76
CA HIS A 64 2.45 15.82 4.32
C HIS A 64 2.72 14.84 3.18
N PHE A 65 3.46 15.23 2.17
CA PHE A 65 3.80 14.36 1.04
C PHE A 65 4.61 13.14 1.50
N ASN A 66 5.56 13.33 2.41
CA ASN A 66 6.36 12.24 2.94
C ASN A 66 5.51 11.24 3.71
N GLY A 67 4.58 11.71 4.54
CA GLY A 67 3.64 10.86 5.27
C GLY A 67 2.72 10.09 4.34
N TYR A 68 2.21 10.75 3.31
CA TYR A 68 1.35 10.14 2.31
C TYR A 68 2.07 9.01 1.57
N ARG A 69 3.30 9.25 1.12
CA ARG A 69 4.12 8.23 0.45
C ARG A 69 4.42 7.06 1.37
N GLN A 70 4.75 7.34 2.62
CA GLN A 70 5.03 6.28 3.59
C GLN A 70 3.81 5.39 3.78
N CYS A 71 2.63 5.99 3.88
CA CYS A 71 1.37 5.26 4.00
C CYS A 71 1.14 4.37 2.77
N LEU A 72 1.34 4.91 1.56
CA LEU A 72 1.21 4.14 0.33
C LEU A 72 2.17 2.95 0.30
N ARG A 73 3.41 3.14 0.74
CA ARG A 73 4.42 2.07 0.77
C ARG A 73 4.02 0.96 1.73
N GLU A 74 3.43 1.31 2.87
CA GLU A 74 2.94 0.32 3.82
C GLU A 74 1.81 -0.50 3.22
N PHE A 75 0.87 0.13 2.50
CA PHE A 75 -0.16 -0.58 1.77
C PHE A 75 0.41 -1.46 0.67
N GLN A 76 1.40 -0.98 -0.07
CA GLN A 76 2.06 -1.77 -1.10
C GLN A 76 2.68 -3.05 -0.52
N LYS A 77 3.26 -2.97 0.67
CA LYS A 77 3.78 -4.15 1.36
C LYS A 77 2.68 -5.15 1.71
N LEU A 78 1.51 -4.66 2.10
CA LEU A 78 0.35 -5.52 2.38
C LEU A 78 -0.13 -6.23 1.11
N LEU A 79 -0.09 -5.54 -0.02
CA LEU A 79 -0.55 -6.09 -1.30
C LEU A 79 0.43 -7.08 -1.93
N THR A 80 1.68 -7.09 -1.46
CA THR A 80 2.71 -8.00 -1.96
C THR A 80 2.60 -9.34 -1.26
N LEU A 81 2.32 -10.39 -2.03
CA LEU A 81 2.21 -11.76 -1.51
C LEU A 81 3.48 -12.53 -1.84
N ASP A 82 3.94 -13.33 -0.87
CA ASP A 82 5.10 -14.19 -1.06
C ASP A 82 4.70 -15.46 -1.82
N GLN A 83 5.69 -16.12 -2.46
CA GLN A 83 5.42 -17.39 -3.12
C GLN A 83 4.94 -18.47 -2.15
N LYS A 84 5.29 -18.36 -0.87
CA LYS A 84 4.81 -19.26 0.18
C LYS A 84 3.30 -19.23 0.35
N ASP A 85 2.66 -18.18 -0.12
CA ASP A 85 1.20 -18.00 0.01
C ASP A 85 0.41 -18.80 -1.02
N LYS A 86 1.09 -19.47 -1.96
CA LYS A 86 0.44 -20.31 -2.97
C LYS A 86 -0.25 -21.54 -2.40
N GLU A 87 0.09 -21.91 -1.19
CA GLU A 87 -0.51 -23.07 -0.54
C GLU A 87 -1.76 -22.66 0.29
#